data_77c65e40963ce4cde9436af933305970
#
_entry.id   77c65e40963ce4cde9436af933305970
#
_cell.length_a   1.000
_cell.length_b   1.000
_cell.length_c   1.000
_cell.angle_alpha   90.00
_cell.angle_beta   90.00
_cell.angle_gamma   90.00
#
_symmetry.space_group_name_H-M   'P 1'
#
loop_
_entity.id
_entity.type
_entity.pdbx_description
1 polymer ?
#
loop_
_entity_poly.entity_id
_entity_poly.type
_entity_poly.pdbx_seq_one_letter_code
_entity_poly.pdbx_strand_id
1 'polypeptide(L)'
;MVSTVVLELNKARMKTIDSGNGFVSASTLLADLPFTQKESLSGKLDPSIKESIRRNVVKTLDTLQIIKDHDFVPKLDNVWVEAYCPARIDLYGGWTDTPPVCYEMGGSVVNMAILVDGTHPISAKARLTSQHSTIRLTLLERNLSEKIILVENMQQLMDFLNPLGQGALLKACVIACGILKSNRDLSEQLKEEFGGGLDIVSASHLPHGSGLGTSSILASAICAVVWTATGRLYDRSCLLHVVLAVEQLLTTGGGWQDQVGGLIGGLKRGFTKPGLPFRIRWEPLPIEETFQELIERHFVLIYTGKVRLARNILDVVLSRWHSNCPTMHDAFRRLHTGSMQMQGAVKMRDLGTMARLLSDYWQLKKKLAEGSEPPEVGQVIRAIEPLCLGYSLLGAGGGGFLVAITASPDAHLAIMHELTAKRQNQLGGVSVHRVTMDTRGILVYRDSASVRI
;
A
#
# COMPACT_ATOMS: atom_id res chain seq x y z
N MET A 1 -26.99 -20.45 -5.13
CA MET A 1 -27.75 -19.56 -6.04
C MET A 1 -26.99 -18.25 -6.37
N VAL A 2 -26.30 -17.60 -5.44
CA VAL A 2 -25.54 -16.36 -5.73
C VAL A 2 -24.33 -16.61 -6.62
N SER A 3 -23.66 -17.76 -6.48
CA SER A 3 -22.51 -18.16 -7.30
C SER A 3 -22.84 -18.37 -8.77
N THR A 4 -24.01 -18.89 -9.07
CA THR A 4 -24.46 -19.21 -10.45
C THR A 4 -24.85 -17.94 -11.23
N VAL A 5 -25.47 -16.96 -10.57
CA VAL A 5 -25.87 -15.69 -11.21
C VAL A 5 -24.65 -14.82 -11.53
N VAL A 6 -23.61 -14.83 -10.69
CA VAL A 6 -22.34 -14.14 -10.95
C VAL A 6 -21.59 -14.80 -12.12
N LEU A 7 -21.64 -16.12 -12.23
CA LEU A 7 -21.04 -16.85 -13.35
C LEU A 7 -21.76 -16.56 -14.69
N GLU A 8 -23.08 -16.46 -14.67
CA GLU A 8 -23.89 -16.19 -15.88
C GLU A 8 -23.76 -14.72 -16.33
N LEU A 9 -23.72 -13.78 -15.41
CA LEU A 9 -23.47 -12.37 -15.74
C LEU A 9 -22.05 -12.15 -16.28
N ASN A 10 -21.06 -12.87 -15.78
CA ASN A 10 -19.70 -12.84 -16.32
C ASN A 10 -19.62 -13.47 -17.71
N LYS A 11 -20.30 -14.59 -17.94
CA LYS A 11 -20.39 -15.22 -19.28
C LYS A 11 -21.14 -14.35 -20.30
N ALA A 12 -22.22 -13.68 -19.91
CA ALA A 12 -22.98 -12.80 -20.80
C ALA A 12 -22.19 -11.54 -21.19
N ARG A 13 -21.43 -10.95 -20.25
CA ARG A 13 -20.55 -9.79 -20.54
C ARG A 13 -19.31 -10.16 -21.33
N MET A 14 -18.69 -11.33 -21.10
CA MET A 14 -17.62 -11.82 -21.97
C MET A 14 -18.06 -11.97 -23.41
N LYS A 15 -19.32 -12.39 -23.68
CA LYS A 15 -19.87 -12.47 -25.05
C LYS A 15 -20.12 -11.11 -25.71
N THR A 16 -20.33 -10.04 -24.94
CA THR A 16 -20.57 -8.69 -25.49
C THR A 16 -19.27 -7.98 -25.88
N ILE A 17 -18.13 -8.40 -25.32
CA ILE A 17 -16.81 -7.89 -25.66
C ILE A 17 -16.27 -8.50 -26.97
N ASP A 18 -16.82 -9.66 -27.38
CA ASP A 18 -16.34 -10.46 -28.53
C ASP A 18 -16.83 -9.95 -29.90
N SER A 19 -17.62 -8.88 -30.00
CA SER A 19 -18.19 -8.41 -31.28
C SER A 19 -17.44 -7.25 -31.94
N GLY A 20 -16.25 -6.90 -31.51
CA GLY A 20 -15.42 -5.86 -32.13
C GLY A 20 -13.97 -6.28 -32.22
N ASN A 21 -13.42 -6.27 -33.45
CA ASN A 21 -12.00 -6.44 -33.76
C ASN A 21 -11.13 -5.30 -33.18
N GLY A 22 -11.12 -5.11 -31.85
CA GLY A 22 -10.34 -4.12 -31.15
C GLY A 22 -9.58 -4.76 -29.98
N PHE A 23 -8.27 -4.55 -29.92
CA PHE A 23 -7.43 -4.88 -28.76
C PHE A 23 -8.00 -4.17 -27.53
N VAL A 24 -8.56 -4.93 -26.60
CA VAL A 24 -8.98 -4.40 -25.28
C VAL A 24 -7.69 -4.16 -24.48
N SER A 25 -7.38 -2.88 -24.20
CA SER A 25 -6.22 -2.55 -23.38
C SER A 25 -6.36 -3.12 -21.96
N ALA A 26 -5.23 -3.36 -21.28
CA ALA A 26 -5.26 -3.84 -19.89
C ALA A 26 -6.10 -2.93 -18.98
N SER A 27 -6.12 -1.64 -19.24
CA SER A 27 -6.93 -0.64 -18.54
C SER A 27 -8.42 -0.72 -18.88
N THR A 28 -8.80 -1.08 -20.10
CA THR A 28 -10.19 -1.38 -20.44
C THR A 28 -10.68 -2.61 -19.68
N LEU A 29 -9.83 -3.65 -19.58
CA LEU A 29 -10.12 -4.81 -18.72
C LEU A 29 -10.35 -4.38 -17.27
N LEU A 30 -9.46 -3.55 -16.72
CA LEU A 30 -9.57 -3.04 -15.35
C LEU A 30 -10.84 -2.19 -15.15
N ALA A 31 -11.27 -1.43 -16.17
CA ALA A 31 -12.47 -0.61 -16.11
C ALA A 31 -13.77 -1.45 -16.14
N ASP A 32 -13.77 -2.59 -16.85
CA ASP A 32 -14.95 -3.42 -17.07
C ASP A 32 -15.12 -4.54 -16.02
N LEU A 33 -14.20 -4.69 -15.08
CA LEU A 33 -14.33 -5.68 -14.02
C LEU A 33 -15.59 -5.42 -13.16
N PRO A 34 -16.43 -6.45 -12.90
CA PRO A 34 -17.65 -6.28 -12.13
C PRO A 34 -17.34 -5.94 -10.67
N PHE A 35 -18.01 -4.94 -10.14
CA PHE A 35 -17.94 -4.59 -8.72
C PHE A 35 -18.87 -5.52 -7.93
N THR A 36 -18.30 -6.49 -7.20
CA THR A 36 -19.06 -7.44 -6.39
C THR A 36 -19.08 -7.00 -4.93
N GLN A 37 -20.01 -6.11 -4.53
CA GLN A 37 -20.39 -6.00 -3.12
C GLN A 37 -21.89 -5.71 -2.98
N LYS A 38 -22.61 -6.74 -2.58
CA LYS A 38 -23.92 -6.61 -1.93
C LYS A 38 -23.71 -6.69 -0.43
N GLU A 39 -23.54 -5.56 0.23
CA GLU A 39 -23.80 -5.40 1.66
C GLU A 39 -23.97 -3.91 1.97
N SER A 40 -25.18 -3.46 2.14
CA SER A 40 -25.50 -2.16 2.71
C SER A 40 -25.47 -2.29 4.24
N LEU A 41 -24.37 -1.93 4.86
CA LEU A 41 -24.32 -1.66 6.30
C LEU A 41 -24.23 -0.15 6.48
N SER A 42 -25.00 0.38 7.42
CA SER A 42 -24.99 1.79 7.84
C SER A 42 -23.55 2.29 8.02
N GLY A 43 -23.17 3.36 7.33
CA GLY A 43 -21.83 3.97 7.39
C GLY A 43 -20.83 3.54 6.32
N LYS A 44 -21.20 2.66 5.37
CA LYS A 44 -20.34 2.30 4.23
C LYS A 44 -20.58 3.24 3.04
N LEU A 45 -19.51 3.52 2.30
CA LEU A 45 -19.59 4.28 1.05
C LEU A 45 -20.43 3.50 0.01
N ASP A 46 -21.31 4.21 -0.70
CA ASP A 46 -22.18 3.62 -1.73
C ASP A 46 -21.34 2.90 -2.79
N PRO A 47 -21.74 1.67 -3.21
CA PRO A 47 -21.03 0.91 -4.23
C PRO A 47 -20.88 1.63 -5.57
N SER A 48 -21.85 2.46 -5.98
CA SER A 48 -21.78 3.25 -7.22
C SER A 48 -20.70 4.32 -7.16
N ILE A 49 -20.46 4.91 -5.98
CA ILE A 49 -19.41 5.89 -5.75
C ILE A 49 -18.05 5.20 -5.80
N LYS A 50 -17.90 4.05 -5.15
CA LYS A 50 -16.65 3.24 -5.22
C LYS A 50 -16.32 2.87 -6.65
N GLU A 51 -17.32 2.49 -7.43
CA GLU A 51 -17.13 2.17 -8.84
C GLU A 51 -16.71 3.40 -9.66
N SER A 52 -17.31 4.57 -9.42
CA SER A 52 -16.90 5.82 -10.06
C SER A 52 -15.46 6.19 -9.74
N ILE A 53 -15.06 6.07 -8.46
CA ILE A 53 -13.68 6.30 -8.01
C ILE A 53 -12.73 5.35 -8.75
N ARG A 54 -13.03 4.05 -8.78
CA ARG A 54 -12.23 3.04 -9.47
C ARG A 54 -12.04 3.40 -10.95
N ARG A 55 -13.12 3.73 -11.64
CA ARG A 55 -13.07 4.14 -13.06
C ARG A 55 -12.18 5.36 -13.29
N ASN A 56 -12.25 6.37 -12.44
CA ASN A 56 -11.41 7.56 -12.53
C ASN A 56 -9.92 7.24 -12.34
N VAL A 57 -9.59 6.35 -11.39
CA VAL A 57 -8.22 5.90 -11.18
C VAL A 57 -7.72 5.11 -12.40
N VAL A 58 -8.48 4.15 -12.89
CA VAL A 58 -8.11 3.34 -14.06
C VAL A 58 -7.97 4.21 -15.31
N LYS A 59 -8.90 5.13 -15.57
CA LYS A 59 -8.81 6.08 -16.67
C LYS A 59 -7.56 6.97 -16.57
N THR A 60 -7.10 7.26 -15.37
CA THR A 60 -5.83 7.97 -15.16
C THR A 60 -4.64 7.16 -15.68
N LEU A 61 -4.62 5.81 -15.47
CA LEU A 61 -3.56 4.95 -16.02
C LEU A 61 -3.50 5.03 -17.55
N ASP A 62 -4.66 4.98 -18.21
CA ASP A 62 -4.75 5.08 -19.67
C ASP A 62 -4.22 6.42 -20.17
N THR A 63 -4.76 7.51 -19.62
CA THR A 63 -4.41 8.86 -20.04
C THR A 63 -2.93 9.15 -19.83
N LEU A 64 -2.32 8.58 -18.78
CA LEU A 64 -0.89 8.71 -18.50
C LEU A 64 -0.04 7.66 -19.21
N GLN A 65 -0.66 6.74 -19.95
CA GLN A 65 0.02 5.62 -20.62
C GLN A 65 0.94 4.83 -19.66
N ILE A 66 0.43 4.58 -18.44
CA ILE A 66 1.20 3.84 -17.41
C ILE A 66 1.41 2.38 -17.83
N ILE A 67 0.38 1.79 -18.46
CA ILE A 67 0.42 0.43 -18.99
C ILE A 67 0.35 0.56 -20.51
N LYS A 68 1.45 0.23 -21.19
CA LYS A 68 1.51 0.24 -22.65
C LYS A 68 1.39 -1.17 -23.20
N ASP A 69 0.67 -1.33 -24.29
CA ASP A 69 0.69 -2.56 -25.05
C ASP A 69 2.05 -2.70 -25.78
N HIS A 70 2.64 -3.87 -25.79
CA HIS A 70 3.84 -4.25 -26.57
C HIS A 70 5.24 -3.81 -26.06
N ASP A 71 5.39 -3.38 -24.82
CA ASP A 71 6.72 -3.03 -24.27
C ASP A 71 7.44 -4.23 -23.59
N PHE A 72 7.22 -5.47 -24.08
CA PHE A 72 7.81 -6.66 -23.47
C PHE A 72 8.96 -7.24 -24.29
N VAL A 73 10.10 -7.48 -23.64
CA VAL A 73 11.21 -8.28 -24.17
C VAL A 73 11.44 -9.42 -23.16
N PRO A 74 10.58 -10.46 -23.18
CA PRO A 74 10.65 -11.52 -22.19
C PRO A 74 11.95 -12.30 -22.32
N LYS A 75 12.51 -12.67 -21.17
CA LYS A 75 13.69 -13.55 -21.09
C LYS A 75 13.35 -14.78 -20.27
N LEU A 76 13.09 -15.87 -20.97
CA LEU A 76 12.94 -17.19 -20.35
C LEU A 76 14.33 -17.75 -19.99
N ASP A 77 14.90 -17.27 -18.91
CA ASP A 77 16.23 -17.69 -18.41
C ASP A 77 16.18 -18.42 -17.06
N ASN A 78 14.98 -18.64 -16.53
CA ASN A 78 14.74 -19.25 -15.22
C ASN A 78 15.45 -18.53 -14.05
N VAL A 79 15.81 -17.26 -14.23
CA VAL A 79 16.50 -16.42 -13.25
C VAL A 79 15.49 -15.71 -12.37
N TRP A 80 15.71 -15.71 -11.07
CA TRP A 80 14.92 -14.96 -10.12
C TRP A 80 15.21 -13.47 -10.22
N VAL A 81 14.14 -12.68 -10.32
CA VAL A 81 14.14 -11.24 -10.05
C VAL A 81 13.64 -11.06 -8.64
N GLU A 82 14.35 -10.31 -7.82
CA GLU A 82 14.04 -10.08 -6.41
C GLU A 82 13.86 -8.60 -6.14
N ALA A 83 12.88 -8.25 -5.31
CA ALA A 83 12.66 -6.89 -4.83
C ALA A 83 12.61 -6.86 -3.31
N TYR A 84 13.27 -5.84 -2.73
CA TYR A 84 13.29 -5.56 -1.31
C TYR A 84 12.78 -4.13 -1.07
N CYS A 85 11.86 -3.97 -0.14
CA CYS A 85 11.24 -2.69 0.16
C CYS A 85 11.32 -2.37 1.66
N PRO A 86 11.60 -1.09 1.99
CA PRO A 86 11.41 -0.59 3.34
C PRO A 86 9.91 -0.52 3.67
N ALA A 87 9.61 -0.36 4.95
CA ALA A 87 8.30 0.12 5.41
C ALA A 87 8.27 1.66 5.34
N ARG A 88 7.16 2.27 5.78
CA ARG A 88 7.03 3.71 5.85
C ARG A 88 6.42 4.19 7.17
N ILE A 89 6.86 5.34 7.63
CA ILE A 89 6.18 6.12 8.67
C ILE A 89 5.45 7.28 7.98
N ASP A 90 4.15 7.40 8.24
CA ASP A 90 3.32 8.55 7.88
C ASP A 90 3.47 9.62 8.97
N LEU A 91 4.17 10.70 8.65
CA LEU A 91 4.44 11.78 9.60
C LEU A 91 3.30 12.79 9.67
N TYR A 92 2.65 13.07 8.54
CA TYR A 92 1.48 13.97 8.47
C TYR A 92 0.81 13.92 7.10
N GLY A 93 -0.53 14.08 7.08
CA GLY A 93 -1.29 14.34 5.87
C GLY A 93 -2.01 13.13 5.28
N GLY A 94 -1.83 11.94 5.83
CA GLY A 94 -2.56 10.74 5.41
C GLY A 94 -4.07 10.96 5.37
N TRP A 95 -4.74 10.23 4.48
CA TRP A 95 -6.09 10.35 3.95
C TRP A 95 -6.25 11.43 2.86
N THR A 96 -5.42 12.49 2.80
CA THR A 96 -5.46 13.41 1.66
C THR A 96 -5.01 12.75 0.35
N ASP A 97 -4.28 11.64 0.45
CA ASP A 97 -3.80 10.79 -0.64
C ASP A 97 -4.88 9.87 -1.23
N THR A 98 -6.03 9.74 -0.55
CA THR A 98 -7.06 8.76 -0.89
C THR A 98 -8.01 9.31 -1.96
N PRO A 99 -8.31 8.56 -3.05
CA PRO A 99 -9.40 8.91 -3.96
C PRO A 99 -10.77 8.88 -3.25
N PRO A 100 -11.67 9.86 -3.46
CA PRO A 100 -11.60 10.93 -4.43
C PRO A 100 -10.86 12.20 -3.94
N VAL A 101 -10.54 12.31 -2.65
CA VAL A 101 -9.97 13.52 -2.04
C VAL A 101 -8.73 13.98 -2.80
N CYS A 102 -7.84 13.05 -3.16
CA CYS A 102 -6.56 13.38 -3.79
C CYS A 102 -6.67 14.03 -5.17
N TYR A 103 -7.80 13.84 -5.87
CA TYR A 103 -8.03 14.52 -7.15
C TYR A 103 -9.13 15.60 -7.10
N GLU A 104 -9.93 15.66 -6.04
CA GLU A 104 -10.90 16.76 -5.83
C GLU A 104 -10.26 17.96 -5.16
N MET A 105 -9.45 17.74 -4.12
CA MET A 105 -8.80 18.81 -3.35
C MET A 105 -7.27 18.85 -3.56
N GLY A 106 -6.69 17.75 -3.99
CA GLY A 106 -5.25 17.49 -3.99
C GLY A 106 -4.82 16.82 -2.69
N GLY A 107 -3.78 15.98 -2.79
CA GLY A 107 -3.20 15.26 -1.67
C GLY A 107 -1.83 15.81 -1.28
N SER A 108 -1.47 15.74 -0.01
CA SER A 108 -0.14 16.09 0.48
C SER A 108 0.19 15.31 1.75
N VAL A 109 1.20 14.41 1.66
CA VAL A 109 1.61 13.53 2.77
C VAL A 109 3.12 13.56 2.92
N VAL A 110 3.61 13.73 4.13
CA VAL A 110 5.03 13.62 4.47
C VAL A 110 5.29 12.24 5.04
N ASN A 111 6.19 11.50 4.37
CA ASN A 111 6.56 10.12 4.71
C ASN A 111 8.06 9.97 4.92
N MET A 112 8.43 8.99 5.73
CA MET A 112 9.80 8.52 5.91
C MET A 112 9.88 7.02 5.60
N ALA A 113 10.78 6.63 4.69
CA ALA A 113 11.09 5.22 4.44
C ALA A 113 11.97 4.68 5.56
N ILE A 114 11.67 3.47 6.05
CA ILE A 114 12.36 2.91 7.21
C ILE A 114 12.68 1.42 7.06
N LEU A 115 13.80 1.03 7.60
CA LEU A 115 14.06 -0.35 8.01
C LEU A 115 13.49 -0.57 9.42
N VAL A 116 13.01 -1.76 9.68
CA VAL A 116 12.56 -2.18 11.00
C VAL A 116 13.61 -3.13 11.57
N ASP A 117 14.20 -2.77 12.70
CA ASP A 117 15.33 -3.49 13.30
C ASP A 117 16.48 -3.74 12.30
N GLY A 118 16.75 -2.74 11.45
CA GLY A 118 17.86 -2.74 10.48
C GLY A 118 17.60 -3.57 9.21
N THR A 119 16.38 -4.11 8.99
CA THR A 119 16.08 -4.97 7.85
C THR A 119 14.96 -4.42 6.97
N HIS A 120 14.97 -4.77 5.67
CA HIS A 120 13.84 -4.56 4.78
C HIS A 120 12.74 -5.56 5.13
N PRO A 121 11.57 -5.11 5.61
CA PRO A 121 10.55 -6.04 6.11
C PRO A 121 9.66 -6.64 5.03
N ILE A 122 9.77 -6.20 3.78
CA ILE A 122 8.89 -6.57 2.67
C ILE A 122 9.74 -7.00 1.48
N SER A 123 9.42 -8.15 0.89
CA SER A 123 10.11 -8.63 -0.32
C SER A 123 9.17 -9.41 -1.23
N ALA A 124 9.53 -9.45 -2.51
CA ALA A 124 8.92 -10.32 -3.50
C ALA A 124 9.98 -10.82 -4.47
N LYS A 125 9.72 -11.96 -5.10
CA LYS A 125 10.52 -12.43 -6.23
C LYS A 125 9.65 -13.08 -7.29
N ALA A 126 10.08 -12.98 -8.55
CA ALA A 126 9.42 -13.61 -9.68
C ALA A 126 10.43 -14.17 -10.68
N ARG A 127 10.01 -15.19 -11.45
CA ARG A 127 10.76 -15.71 -12.59
C ARG A 127 9.83 -16.28 -13.64
N LEU A 128 10.27 -16.27 -14.87
CA LEU A 128 9.69 -17.10 -15.94
C LEU A 128 10.35 -18.47 -15.91
N THR A 129 9.58 -19.54 -16.20
CA THR A 129 10.08 -20.91 -16.17
C THR A 129 9.42 -21.77 -17.26
N SER A 130 10.19 -22.63 -17.91
CA SER A 130 9.69 -23.63 -18.89
C SER A 130 9.10 -24.89 -18.24
N GLN A 131 9.18 -25.03 -16.91
CA GLN A 131 8.75 -26.24 -16.21
C GLN A 131 7.23 -26.45 -16.20
N HIS A 132 6.46 -25.39 -16.37
CA HIS A 132 4.99 -25.40 -16.43
C HIS A 132 4.48 -24.20 -17.24
N SER A 133 3.16 -24.17 -17.48
CA SER A 133 2.48 -23.06 -18.17
C SER A 133 1.32 -22.52 -17.34
N THR A 134 1.55 -22.34 -16.05
CA THR A 134 0.60 -21.83 -15.06
C THR A 134 1.21 -20.64 -14.32
N ILE A 135 0.46 -19.98 -13.45
CA ILE A 135 1.04 -19.03 -12.50
C ILE A 135 1.07 -19.70 -11.13
N ARG A 136 2.25 -19.78 -10.54
CA ARG A 136 2.45 -20.29 -9.19
C ARG A 136 2.68 -19.13 -8.24
N LEU A 137 1.79 -18.96 -7.28
CA LEU A 137 1.87 -17.94 -6.25
C LEU A 137 2.27 -18.58 -4.91
N THR A 138 3.37 -18.14 -4.33
CA THR A 138 3.85 -18.61 -3.03
C THR A 138 3.80 -17.47 -2.02
N LEU A 139 3.07 -17.65 -0.94
CA LEU A 139 3.01 -16.71 0.17
C LEU A 139 3.85 -17.28 1.31
N LEU A 140 4.91 -16.55 1.69
CA LEU A 140 5.71 -16.85 2.87
C LEU A 140 5.14 -16.13 4.08
N GLU A 141 4.68 -16.88 5.06
CA GLU A 141 4.15 -16.35 6.31
C GLU A 141 5.28 -16.09 7.34
N ARG A 142 5.00 -15.31 8.37
CA ARG A 142 5.98 -14.94 9.41
C ARG A 142 6.61 -16.14 10.14
N ASN A 143 5.87 -17.25 10.25
CA ASN A 143 6.32 -18.51 10.84
C ASN A 143 7.12 -19.40 9.87
N LEU A 144 7.52 -18.87 8.70
CA LEU A 144 8.19 -19.57 7.62
C LEU A 144 7.34 -20.67 6.97
N SER A 145 6.03 -20.74 7.24
CA SER A 145 5.15 -21.60 6.47
C SER A 145 4.96 -21.05 5.05
N GLU A 146 4.90 -21.98 4.10
CA GLU A 146 4.67 -21.65 2.70
C GLU A 146 3.25 -22.05 2.32
N LYS A 147 2.56 -21.13 1.65
CA LYS A 147 1.28 -21.42 1.04
C LYS A 147 1.39 -21.26 -0.47
N ILE A 148 1.20 -22.34 -1.19
CA ILE A 148 1.27 -22.35 -2.65
C ILE A 148 -0.14 -22.36 -3.22
N ILE A 149 -0.37 -21.49 -4.20
CA ILE A 149 -1.63 -21.37 -4.96
C ILE A 149 -1.27 -21.50 -6.42
N LEU A 150 -1.86 -22.49 -7.08
CA LEU A 150 -1.75 -22.68 -8.53
C LEU A 150 -2.91 -21.96 -9.21
N VAL A 151 -2.59 -21.18 -10.23
CA VAL A 151 -3.56 -20.49 -11.09
C VAL A 151 -3.40 -21.05 -12.50
N GLU A 152 -4.35 -21.87 -12.91
CA GLU A 152 -4.30 -22.65 -14.15
C GLU A 152 -5.14 -22.02 -15.28
N ASN A 153 -6.05 -21.11 -14.94
CA ASN A 153 -6.94 -20.45 -15.90
C ASN A 153 -7.29 -19.02 -15.47
N MET A 154 -7.83 -18.27 -16.41
CA MET A 154 -8.22 -16.86 -16.18
C MET A 154 -9.31 -16.70 -15.11
N GLN A 155 -10.21 -17.68 -14.95
CA GLN A 155 -11.24 -17.60 -13.92
C GLN A 155 -10.64 -17.63 -12.50
N GLN A 156 -9.67 -18.53 -12.27
CA GLN A 156 -8.94 -18.58 -11.00
C GLN A 156 -8.09 -17.31 -10.76
N LEU A 157 -7.54 -16.71 -11.82
CA LEU A 157 -6.81 -15.46 -11.70
C LEU A 157 -7.75 -14.32 -11.31
N MET A 158 -8.96 -14.27 -11.88
CA MET A 158 -9.99 -13.25 -11.62
C MET A 158 -10.68 -13.38 -10.25
N ASP A 159 -10.45 -14.46 -9.51
CA ASP A 159 -11.01 -14.69 -8.16
C ASP A 159 -10.51 -13.69 -7.09
N PHE A 160 -9.57 -12.81 -7.42
CA PHE A 160 -9.13 -11.70 -6.56
C PHE A 160 -10.27 -10.73 -6.20
N LEU A 161 -11.40 -10.75 -6.90
CA LEU A 161 -12.61 -9.99 -6.59
C LEU A 161 -13.18 -10.33 -5.20
N ASN A 162 -12.82 -11.49 -4.64
CA ASN A 162 -12.99 -11.76 -3.22
C ASN A 162 -11.72 -11.32 -2.47
N PRO A 163 -11.70 -10.15 -1.82
CA PRO A 163 -10.50 -9.61 -1.18
C PRO A 163 -10.01 -10.43 0.02
N LEU A 164 -10.85 -11.33 0.54
CA LEU A 164 -10.50 -12.33 1.55
C LEU A 164 -10.02 -13.64 0.94
N GLY A 165 -10.08 -13.76 -0.41
CA GLY A 165 -9.60 -14.91 -1.16
C GLY A 165 -8.09 -15.09 -1.02
N GLN A 166 -7.67 -16.35 -1.05
CA GLN A 166 -6.25 -16.69 -0.95
C GLN A 166 -5.48 -16.12 -2.15
N GLY A 167 -4.43 -15.35 -1.88
CA GLY A 167 -3.59 -14.74 -2.91
C GLY A 167 -4.26 -13.60 -3.68
N ALA A 168 -5.36 -13.02 -3.19
CA ALA A 168 -6.08 -11.95 -3.87
C ALA A 168 -5.16 -10.79 -4.27
N LEU A 169 -4.27 -10.35 -3.38
CA LEU A 169 -3.29 -9.28 -3.68
C LEU A 169 -2.37 -9.65 -4.86
N LEU A 170 -1.80 -10.85 -4.86
CA LEU A 170 -0.89 -11.30 -5.93
C LEU A 170 -1.62 -11.41 -7.27
N LYS A 171 -2.82 -11.99 -7.27
CA LYS A 171 -3.68 -12.09 -8.46
C LYS A 171 -4.03 -10.71 -9.02
N ALA A 172 -4.43 -9.78 -8.16
CA ALA A 172 -4.72 -8.39 -8.55
C ALA A 172 -3.49 -7.68 -9.12
N CYS A 173 -2.29 -7.89 -8.55
CA CYS A 173 -1.05 -7.36 -9.09
C CYS A 173 -0.74 -7.91 -10.50
N VAL A 174 -0.89 -9.22 -10.73
CA VAL A 174 -0.68 -9.83 -12.05
C VAL A 174 -1.61 -9.21 -13.10
N ILE A 175 -2.90 -9.04 -12.76
CA ILE A 175 -3.88 -8.38 -13.64
C ILE A 175 -3.50 -6.92 -13.89
N ALA A 176 -3.16 -6.18 -12.82
CA ALA A 176 -2.80 -4.77 -12.91
C ALA A 176 -1.51 -4.53 -13.70
N CYS A 177 -0.60 -5.50 -13.72
CA CYS A 177 0.60 -5.43 -14.55
C CYS A 177 0.31 -5.40 -16.05
N GLY A 178 -0.89 -5.80 -16.49
CA GLY A 178 -1.31 -5.76 -17.88
C GLY A 178 -0.51 -6.70 -18.80
N ILE A 179 0.01 -7.78 -18.25
CA ILE A 179 0.81 -8.77 -19.00
C ILE A 179 -0.03 -9.87 -19.65
N LEU A 180 -1.33 -9.92 -19.33
CA LEU A 180 -2.27 -10.95 -19.80
C LEU A 180 -3.54 -10.31 -20.36
N LYS A 181 -4.17 -10.98 -21.31
CA LYS A 181 -5.46 -10.61 -21.92
C LYS A 181 -6.56 -11.49 -21.37
N SER A 182 -7.71 -10.91 -20.98
CA SER A 182 -8.79 -11.64 -20.31
C SER A 182 -9.54 -12.63 -21.20
N ASN A 183 -9.54 -12.39 -22.52
CA ASN A 183 -10.31 -13.14 -23.51
C ASN A 183 -9.52 -14.32 -24.14
N ARG A 184 -8.33 -14.64 -23.62
CA ARG A 184 -7.49 -15.72 -24.11
C ARG A 184 -7.24 -16.76 -23.02
N ASP A 185 -6.95 -17.99 -23.41
CA ASP A 185 -6.52 -19.04 -22.48
C ASP A 185 -5.22 -18.65 -21.78
N LEU A 186 -5.15 -18.87 -20.46
CA LEU A 186 -3.99 -18.47 -19.65
C LEU A 186 -2.72 -19.23 -20.06
N SER A 187 -2.82 -20.55 -20.22
CA SER A 187 -1.68 -21.42 -20.54
C SER A 187 -1.11 -21.10 -21.92
N GLU A 188 -2.00 -20.84 -22.90
CA GLU A 188 -1.59 -20.45 -24.26
C GLU A 188 -0.85 -19.12 -24.23
N GLN A 189 -1.40 -18.09 -23.57
CA GLN A 189 -0.74 -16.78 -23.43
C GLN A 189 0.63 -16.90 -22.78
N LEU A 190 0.74 -17.63 -21.67
CA LEU A 190 2.01 -17.80 -20.96
C LEU A 190 3.07 -18.48 -21.83
N LYS A 191 2.69 -19.47 -22.63
CA LYS A 191 3.59 -20.13 -23.58
C LYS A 191 4.00 -19.22 -24.74
N GLU A 192 3.04 -18.54 -25.36
CA GLU A 192 3.30 -17.72 -26.55
C GLU A 192 4.05 -16.44 -26.22
N GLU A 193 3.64 -15.72 -25.15
CA GLU A 193 4.21 -14.41 -24.82
C GLU A 193 5.51 -14.55 -24.00
N PHE A 194 5.63 -15.59 -23.15
CA PHE A 194 6.73 -15.71 -22.19
C PHE A 194 7.51 -17.03 -22.28
N GLY A 195 7.10 -17.96 -23.14
CA GLY A 195 7.76 -19.26 -23.32
C GLY A 195 7.48 -20.27 -22.20
N GLY A 196 6.66 -19.96 -21.21
CA GLY A 196 6.37 -20.84 -20.07
C GLY A 196 5.59 -20.15 -18.95
N GLY A 197 5.62 -20.74 -17.76
CA GLY A 197 4.90 -20.26 -16.58
C GLY A 197 5.58 -19.11 -15.84
N LEU A 198 4.88 -18.57 -14.86
CA LEU A 198 5.32 -17.48 -13.99
C LEU A 198 5.26 -17.92 -12.53
N ASP A 199 6.41 -17.96 -11.86
CA ASP A 199 6.51 -18.16 -10.41
C ASP A 199 6.62 -16.80 -9.72
N ILE A 200 5.81 -16.58 -8.67
CA ILE A 200 5.84 -15.37 -7.84
C ILE A 200 5.87 -15.79 -6.38
N VAL A 201 6.80 -15.24 -5.61
CA VAL A 201 6.90 -15.43 -4.16
C VAL A 201 6.80 -14.08 -3.48
N SER A 202 6.01 -14.00 -2.41
CA SER A 202 5.85 -12.80 -1.60
C SER A 202 6.14 -13.08 -0.13
N ALA A 203 6.80 -12.14 0.54
CA ALA A 203 7.10 -12.24 1.96
C ALA A 203 6.92 -10.90 2.67
N SER A 204 6.42 -10.96 3.91
CA SER A 204 6.39 -9.81 4.83
C SER A 204 6.68 -10.28 6.25
N HIS A 205 7.64 -9.62 6.90
CA HIS A 205 7.95 -9.83 8.30
C HIS A 205 7.08 -8.99 9.25
N LEU A 206 6.26 -8.08 8.69
CA LEU A 206 5.35 -7.23 9.46
C LEU A 206 4.03 -7.95 9.74
N PRO A 207 3.38 -7.68 10.88
CA PRO A 207 2.06 -8.20 11.14
C PRO A 207 1.05 -7.66 10.14
N HIS A 208 0.04 -8.46 9.82
CA HIS A 208 -1.07 -8.00 9.00
C HIS A 208 -1.77 -6.81 9.67
N GLY A 209 -2.16 -5.80 8.89
CA GLY A 209 -2.74 -4.57 9.46
C GLY A 209 -1.76 -3.74 10.30
N SER A 210 -0.47 -3.84 10.02
CA SER A 210 0.61 -3.14 10.74
C SER A 210 0.46 -1.61 10.77
N GLY A 211 -0.22 -1.02 9.79
CA GLY A 211 -0.23 0.45 9.61
C GLY A 211 1.06 1.02 9.01
N LEU A 212 2.00 0.17 8.57
CA LEU A 212 3.29 0.56 7.97
C LEU A 212 3.29 0.52 6.43
N GLY A 213 2.12 0.45 5.79
CA GLY A 213 1.98 0.42 4.33
C GLY A 213 2.23 -0.94 3.69
N THR A 214 2.22 -2.02 4.48
CA THR A 214 2.67 -3.35 4.06
C THR A 214 2.00 -3.84 2.78
N SER A 215 0.69 -3.70 2.62
CA SER A 215 -0.06 -4.23 1.48
C SER A 215 0.35 -3.56 0.16
N SER A 216 0.30 -2.24 0.10
CA SER A 216 0.61 -1.47 -1.10
C SER A 216 2.10 -1.51 -1.45
N ILE A 217 2.98 -1.56 -0.43
CA ILE A 217 4.43 -1.72 -0.67
C ILE A 217 4.74 -3.13 -1.19
N LEU A 218 4.08 -4.16 -0.66
CA LEU A 218 4.20 -5.53 -1.18
C LEU A 218 3.65 -5.64 -2.61
N ALA A 219 2.50 -5.00 -2.91
CA ALA A 219 1.98 -4.90 -4.27
C ALA A 219 3.00 -4.25 -5.22
N SER A 220 3.69 -3.19 -4.74
CA SER A 220 4.75 -2.53 -5.51
C SER A 220 5.92 -3.46 -5.82
N ALA A 221 6.38 -4.23 -4.81
CA ALA A 221 7.44 -5.21 -5.00
C ALA A 221 7.03 -6.30 -6.01
N ILE A 222 5.78 -6.81 -5.91
CA ILE A 222 5.25 -7.82 -6.83
C ILE A 222 5.18 -7.26 -8.26
N CYS A 223 4.60 -6.07 -8.47
CA CYS A 223 4.53 -5.46 -9.80
C CYS A 223 5.93 -5.23 -10.39
N ALA A 224 6.89 -4.77 -9.57
CA ALA A 224 8.25 -4.54 -10.03
C ALA A 224 8.93 -5.84 -10.50
N VAL A 225 8.86 -6.91 -9.71
CA VAL A 225 9.49 -8.19 -10.10
C VAL A 225 8.79 -8.85 -11.28
N VAL A 226 7.45 -8.74 -11.40
CA VAL A 226 6.68 -9.25 -12.53
C VAL A 226 7.07 -8.50 -13.81
N TRP A 227 7.07 -7.16 -13.79
CA TRP A 227 7.47 -6.37 -14.95
C TRP A 227 8.92 -6.62 -15.35
N THR A 228 9.85 -6.69 -14.39
CA THR A 228 11.25 -6.98 -14.68
C THR A 228 11.44 -8.40 -15.24
N ALA A 229 10.77 -9.43 -14.68
CA ALA A 229 10.86 -10.81 -15.16
C ALA A 229 10.26 -10.96 -16.56
N THR A 230 9.18 -10.24 -16.87
CA THR A 230 8.54 -10.26 -18.18
C THR A 230 9.18 -9.30 -19.20
N GLY A 231 10.22 -8.54 -18.79
CA GLY A 231 10.96 -7.66 -19.70
C GLY A 231 10.28 -6.32 -19.99
N ARG A 232 9.28 -5.93 -19.16
CA ARG A 232 8.62 -4.64 -19.32
C ARG A 232 9.49 -3.49 -18.80
N LEU A 233 9.53 -2.40 -19.56
CA LEU A 233 10.14 -1.15 -19.13
C LEU A 233 9.15 -0.34 -18.26
N TYR A 234 9.61 0.13 -17.12
CA TYR A 234 8.83 0.95 -16.19
C TYR A 234 9.75 1.85 -15.36
N ASP A 235 9.17 2.85 -14.73
CA ASP A 235 9.81 3.71 -13.74
C ASP A 235 9.03 3.69 -12.41
N ARG A 236 9.53 4.42 -11.43
CA ARG A 236 8.85 4.55 -10.13
C ARG A 236 7.46 5.17 -10.27
N SER A 237 7.25 6.09 -11.20
CA SER A 237 5.93 6.68 -11.44
C SER A 237 4.92 5.63 -11.92
N CYS A 238 5.34 4.70 -12.79
CA CYS A 238 4.49 3.58 -13.21
C CYS A 238 4.06 2.73 -12.01
N LEU A 239 5.00 2.37 -11.13
CA LEU A 239 4.71 1.59 -9.91
C LEU A 239 3.73 2.31 -8.98
N LEU A 240 3.92 3.61 -8.73
CA LEU A 240 3.02 4.38 -7.87
C LEU A 240 1.58 4.36 -8.36
N HIS A 241 1.38 4.49 -9.67
CA HIS A 241 0.04 4.57 -10.25
C HIS A 241 -0.61 3.18 -10.38
N VAL A 242 0.13 2.15 -10.82
CA VAL A 242 -0.43 0.80 -10.93
C VAL A 242 -0.85 0.24 -9.59
N VAL A 243 -0.09 0.49 -8.53
CA VAL A 243 -0.44 0.03 -7.17
C VAL A 243 -1.70 0.74 -6.65
N LEU A 244 -1.88 2.01 -6.97
CA LEU A 244 -3.14 2.68 -6.64
C LEU A 244 -4.34 1.99 -7.35
N ALA A 245 -4.17 1.52 -8.58
CA ALA A 245 -5.21 0.73 -9.24
C ALA A 245 -5.42 -0.62 -8.56
N VAL A 246 -4.37 -1.31 -8.11
CA VAL A 246 -4.49 -2.55 -7.32
C VAL A 246 -5.33 -2.33 -6.07
N GLU A 247 -5.11 -1.24 -5.34
CA GLU A 247 -5.92 -0.88 -4.16
C GLU A 247 -7.42 -0.70 -4.50
N GLN A 248 -7.72 -0.09 -5.66
CA GLN A 248 -9.10 0.06 -6.11
C GLN A 248 -9.71 -1.27 -6.57
N LEU A 249 -8.92 -2.15 -7.20
CA LEU A 249 -9.36 -3.49 -7.61
C LEU A 249 -9.74 -4.37 -6.42
N LEU A 250 -8.96 -4.31 -5.36
CA LEU A 250 -9.21 -5.06 -4.11
C LEU A 250 -10.31 -4.42 -3.25
N THR A 251 -10.91 -3.33 -3.73
CA THR A 251 -11.97 -2.60 -2.99
C THR A 251 -11.55 -2.14 -1.60
N THR A 252 -10.25 -2.03 -1.35
CA THR A 252 -9.71 -1.48 -0.10
C THR A 252 -9.90 0.02 -0.03
N GLY A 253 -9.96 0.68 -1.19
CA GLY A 253 -10.12 2.12 -1.31
C GLY A 253 -8.90 2.91 -0.82
N GLY A 254 -7.75 2.26 -0.66
CA GLY A 254 -6.51 2.87 -0.21
C GLY A 254 -6.02 3.99 -1.13
N GLY A 255 -5.23 4.90 -0.57
CA GLY A 255 -4.58 5.99 -1.29
C GLY A 255 -3.19 5.61 -1.83
N TRP A 256 -2.41 6.64 -2.16
CA TRP A 256 -1.07 6.46 -2.74
C TRP A 256 0.09 6.72 -1.76
N GLN A 257 -0.17 7.02 -0.51
CA GLN A 257 0.90 7.35 0.45
C GLN A 257 1.86 6.19 0.72
N ASP A 258 1.33 4.97 0.76
CA ASP A 258 2.08 3.79 1.18
C ASP A 258 3.17 3.44 0.17
N GLN A 259 2.82 3.38 -1.12
CA GLN A 259 3.77 3.16 -2.18
C GLN A 259 4.75 4.33 -2.34
N VAL A 260 4.33 5.58 -2.21
CA VAL A 260 5.27 6.73 -2.17
C VAL A 260 6.22 6.58 -0.99
N GLY A 261 5.70 6.22 0.18
CA GLY A 261 6.46 6.05 1.40
C GLY A 261 7.54 4.97 1.30
N GLY A 262 7.22 3.82 0.71
CA GLY A 262 8.12 2.67 0.61
C GLY A 262 9.01 2.62 -0.64
N LEU A 263 8.52 3.12 -1.79
CA LEU A 263 9.32 3.05 -3.02
C LEU A 263 10.38 4.14 -3.12
N ILE A 264 10.12 5.29 -2.51
CA ILE A 264 11.03 6.43 -2.50
C ILE A 264 11.76 6.46 -1.16
N GLY A 265 13.09 6.43 -1.20
CA GLY A 265 13.91 6.46 0.01
C GLY A 265 13.87 7.80 0.76
N GLY A 266 14.36 7.81 1.98
CA GLY A 266 14.51 8.98 2.84
C GLY A 266 13.20 9.60 3.30
N LEU A 267 13.28 10.87 3.67
CA LEU A 267 12.15 11.75 3.91
C LEU A 267 11.68 12.37 2.61
N LYS A 268 10.37 12.45 2.41
CA LYS A 268 9.76 13.04 1.20
C LYS A 268 8.33 13.48 1.46
N ARG A 269 7.90 14.43 0.65
CA ARG A 269 6.50 14.79 0.53
C ARG A 269 5.93 14.20 -0.76
N GLY A 270 4.95 13.31 -0.67
CA GLY A 270 4.11 12.92 -1.79
C GLY A 270 2.97 13.92 -1.96
N PHE A 271 2.55 14.19 -3.21
CA PHE A 271 1.45 15.10 -3.47
C PHE A 271 0.77 14.87 -4.82
N THR A 272 -0.48 15.29 -4.91
CA THR A 272 -1.25 15.40 -6.14
C THR A 272 -1.85 16.81 -6.24
N LYS A 273 -2.13 17.26 -7.48
CA LYS A 273 -2.93 18.45 -7.72
C LYS A 273 -4.39 18.05 -7.94
N PRO A 274 -5.36 18.94 -7.66
CA PRO A 274 -6.75 18.73 -8.04
C PRO A 274 -6.90 18.53 -9.55
N GLY A 275 -7.87 17.72 -9.96
CA GLY A 275 -8.21 17.45 -11.36
C GLY A 275 -7.93 16.03 -11.80
N LEU A 276 -8.53 15.66 -12.93
CA LEU A 276 -8.35 14.36 -13.62
C LEU A 276 -7.84 14.63 -15.05
N PRO A 277 -6.89 13.82 -15.57
CA PRO A 277 -6.13 12.78 -14.86
C PRO A 277 -5.16 13.40 -13.84
N PHE A 278 -5.00 12.75 -12.71
CA PHE A 278 -4.05 13.21 -11.71
C PHE A 278 -2.71 12.47 -11.80
N ARG A 279 -1.63 13.12 -11.35
CA ARG A 279 -0.30 12.51 -11.24
C ARG A 279 0.15 12.48 -9.79
N ILE A 280 0.57 11.32 -9.35
CA ILE A 280 1.28 11.16 -8.08
C ILE A 280 2.70 11.69 -8.28
N ARG A 281 3.07 12.68 -7.48
CA ARG A 281 4.38 13.31 -7.50
C ARG A 281 5.01 13.25 -6.11
N TRP A 282 6.31 13.41 -6.06
CA TRP A 282 7.02 13.48 -4.79
C TRP A 282 8.14 14.53 -4.85
N GLU A 283 8.45 15.07 -3.70
CA GLU A 283 9.55 16.00 -3.45
C GLU A 283 10.42 15.40 -2.36
N PRO A 284 11.68 15.04 -2.64
CA PRO A 284 12.62 14.62 -1.59
C PRO A 284 12.83 15.75 -0.57
N LEU A 285 12.98 15.39 0.68
CA LEU A 285 13.34 16.30 1.77
C LEU A 285 14.72 15.88 2.29
N PRO A 286 15.79 16.30 1.62
CA PRO A 286 17.13 15.89 1.99
C PRO A 286 17.51 16.46 3.36
N ILE A 287 18.14 15.64 4.17
CA ILE A 287 18.65 15.99 5.49
C ILE A 287 20.11 15.59 5.59
N GLU A 288 20.84 16.23 6.48
CA GLU A 288 22.22 15.89 6.80
C GLU A 288 22.27 14.65 7.69
N GLU A 289 23.40 13.94 7.64
CA GLU A 289 23.63 12.72 8.40
C GLU A 289 23.40 12.91 9.91
N THR A 290 23.86 14.03 10.45
CA THR A 290 23.67 14.38 11.88
C THR A 290 22.20 14.49 12.28
N PHE A 291 21.34 15.02 11.41
CA PHE A 291 19.91 15.08 11.68
C PHE A 291 19.24 13.74 11.45
N GLN A 292 19.72 12.95 10.48
CA GLN A 292 19.27 11.57 10.29
C GLN A 292 19.55 10.74 11.56
N GLU A 293 20.78 10.79 12.08
CA GLU A 293 21.14 10.11 13.32
C GLU A 293 20.27 10.55 14.51
N LEU A 294 19.99 11.86 14.61
CA LEU A 294 19.10 12.39 15.64
C LEU A 294 17.69 11.78 15.52
N ILE A 295 17.13 11.72 14.32
CA ILE A 295 15.85 11.06 14.07
C ILE A 295 15.89 9.60 14.48
N GLU A 296 16.89 8.83 14.04
CA GLU A 296 17.01 7.40 14.31
C GLU A 296 17.13 7.09 15.80
N ARG A 297 17.77 7.98 16.57
CA ARG A 297 17.93 7.83 18.02
C ARG A 297 16.68 8.19 18.81
N HIS A 298 15.82 9.05 18.28
CA HIS A 298 14.60 9.50 18.96
C HIS A 298 13.34 8.82 18.47
N PHE A 299 13.32 8.21 17.28
CA PHE A 299 12.14 7.52 16.76
C PHE A 299 12.11 6.08 17.25
N VAL A 300 10.94 5.67 17.73
CA VAL A 300 10.68 4.31 18.19
C VAL A 300 9.36 3.84 17.58
N LEU A 301 9.33 2.61 17.09
CA LEU A 301 8.10 1.93 16.68
C LEU A 301 7.63 0.99 17.78
N ILE A 302 6.33 1.02 18.08
CA ILE A 302 5.71 0.18 19.10
C ILE A 302 4.54 -0.54 18.46
N TYR A 303 4.64 -1.86 18.34
CA TYR A 303 3.50 -2.67 17.93
C TYR A 303 2.52 -2.80 19.10
N THR A 304 1.26 -2.45 18.88
CA THR A 304 0.25 -2.38 19.95
C THR A 304 -0.34 -3.74 20.33
N GLY A 305 0.08 -4.82 19.65
CA GLY A 305 -0.49 -6.15 19.86
C GLY A 305 -1.90 -6.34 19.28
N LYS A 306 -2.45 -5.31 18.64
CA LYS A 306 -3.80 -5.32 18.04
C LYS A 306 -3.75 -5.18 16.54
N VAL A 307 -4.62 -5.93 15.88
CA VAL A 307 -4.86 -5.85 14.43
C VAL A 307 -6.30 -5.43 14.21
N ARG A 308 -6.51 -4.41 13.39
CA ARG A 308 -7.84 -4.02 12.93
C ARG A 308 -7.84 -3.79 11.42
N LEU A 309 -8.94 -4.14 10.76
CA LEU A 309 -9.11 -3.87 9.33
C LEU A 309 -9.30 -2.36 9.10
N ALA A 310 -8.31 -1.72 8.51
CA ALA A 310 -8.30 -0.29 8.17
C ALA A 310 -9.47 0.13 7.26
N ARG A 311 -9.99 -0.80 6.44
CA ARG A 311 -11.06 -0.58 5.47
C ARG A 311 -12.32 0.05 6.09
N ASN A 312 -12.77 -0.41 7.25
CA ASN A 312 -14.00 0.11 7.86
C ASN A 312 -13.85 1.58 8.28
N ILE A 313 -12.66 2.00 8.70
CA ILE A 313 -12.37 3.38 9.10
C ILE A 313 -12.38 4.28 7.85
N LEU A 314 -11.76 3.83 6.78
CA LEU A 314 -11.68 4.57 5.52
C LEU A 314 -13.07 4.77 4.89
N ASP A 315 -13.91 3.74 4.86
CA ASP A 315 -15.28 3.83 4.35
C ASP A 315 -16.10 4.93 5.07
N VAL A 316 -15.96 5.03 6.40
CA VAL A 316 -16.64 6.08 7.20
C VAL A 316 -16.11 7.48 6.81
N VAL A 317 -14.81 7.64 6.69
CA VAL A 317 -14.18 8.92 6.33
C VAL A 317 -14.62 9.38 4.94
N LEU A 318 -14.60 8.47 3.94
CA LEU A 318 -14.99 8.79 2.57
C LEU A 318 -16.51 9.03 2.43
N SER A 319 -17.35 8.30 3.17
CA SER A 319 -18.80 8.56 3.21
C SER A 319 -19.12 9.97 3.72
N ARG A 320 -18.43 10.39 4.78
CA ARG A 320 -18.57 11.76 5.35
C ARG A 320 -18.00 12.82 4.40
N TRP A 321 -16.91 12.52 3.68
CA TRP A 321 -16.39 13.41 2.63
C TRP A 321 -17.42 13.62 1.54
N HIS A 322 -17.98 12.53 1.00
CA HIS A 322 -18.96 12.56 -0.09
C HIS A 322 -20.26 13.27 0.30
N SER A 323 -20.68 13.22 1.57
CA SER A 323 -21.85 13.94 2.07
C SER A 323 -21.63 15.46 2.24
N ASN A 324 -20.49 16.00 1.77
CA ASN A 324 -20.13 17.42 1.88
C ASN A 324 -20.20 17.97 3.32
N CYS A 325 -19.81 17.15 4.30
CA CYS A 325 -19.78 17.56 5.69
C CYS A 325 -18.75 18.70 5.91
N PRO A 326 -19.16 19.91 6.32
CA PRO A 326 -18.23 21.06 6.45
C PRO A 326 -17.06 20.80 7.39
N THR A 327 -17.29 20.05 8.47
CA THR A 327 -16.24 19.69 9.43
C THR A 327 -15.20 18.75 8.82
N MET A 328 -15.60 17.91 7.84
CA MET A 328 -14.66 17.06 7.11
C MET A 328 -13.78 17.88 6.18
N HIS A 329 -14.38 18.77 5.39
CA HIS A 329 -13.61 19.65 4.50
C HIS A 329 -12.61 20.52 5.27
N ASP A 330 -12.99 21.05 6.44
CA ASP A 330 -12.06 21.77 7.30
C ASP A 330 -10.93 20.87 7.82
N ALA A 331 -11.26 19.67 8.28
CA ALA A 331 -10.27 18.73 8.76
C ALA A 331 -9.28 18.31 7.66
N PHE A 332 -9.74 18.08 6.43
CA PHE A 332 -8.85 17.77 5.30
C PHE A 332 -7.97 18.96 4.90
N ARG A 333 -8.48 20.21 4.95
CA ARG A 333 -7.63 21.41 4.80
C ARG A 333 -6.54 21.46 5.86
N ARG A 334 -6.87 21.13 7.12
CA ARG A 334 -5.90 21.06 8.22
C ARG A 334 -4.87 19.96 8.01
N LEU A 335 -5.27 18.78 7.50
CA LEU A 335 -4.34 17.72 7.11
C LEU A 335 -3.36 18.20 6.05
N HIS A 336 -3.86 18.88 5.01
CA HIS A 336 -3.02 19.43 3.95
C HIS A 336 -2.07 20.51 4.48
N THR A 337 -2.56 21.48 5.25
CA THR A 337 -1.73 22.54 5.84
C THR A 337 -0.70 21.97 6.81
N GLY A 338 -1.07 21.02 7.66
CA GLY A 338 -0.16 20.39 8.62
C GLY A 338 0.94 19.57 7.93
N SER A 339 0.67 18.97 6.77
CA SER A 339 1.72 18.32 5.98
C SER A 339 2.77 19.33 5.49
N MET A 340 2.36 20.54 5.11
CA MET A 340 3.28 21.62 4.73
C MET A 340 4.08 22.13 5.94
N GLN A 341 3.46 22.21 7.12
CA GLN A 341 4.14 22.56 8.37
C GLN A 341 5.16 21.48 8.77
N MET A 342 4.80 20.18 8.62
CA MET A 342 5.73 19.07 8.85
C MET A 342 6.91 19.13 7.89
N GLN A 343 6.69 19.40 6.61
CA GLN A 343 7.75 19.64 5.63
C GLN A 343 8.67 20.78 6.07
N GLY A 344 8.10 21.89 6.58
CA GLY A 344 8.85 23.02 7.14
C GLY A 344 9.71 22.60 8.32
N ALA A 345 9.15 21.86 9.28
CA ALA A 345 9.86 21.38 10.47
C ALA A 345 11.05 20.47 10.09
N VAL A 346 10.86 19.57 9.10
CA VAL A 346 11.95 18.74 8.56
C VAL A 346 13.06 19.60 7.94
N LYS A 347 12.72 20.59 7.10
CA LYS A 347 13.68 21.51 6.48
C LYS A 347 14.45 22.35 7.50
N MET A 348 13.80 22.72 8.61
CA MET A 348 14.40 23.46 9.72
C MET A 348 15.15 22.56 10.73
N ARG A 349 15.12 21.23 10.56
CA ARG A 349 15.70 20.23 11.48
C ARG A 349 15.15 20.35 12.90
N ASP A 350 13.89 20.74 13.02
CA ASP A 350 13.21 20.98 14.30
C ASP A 350 12.43 19.74 14.75
N LEU A 351 13.12 18.85 15.45
CA LEU A 351 12.54 17.61 15.98
C LEU A 351 11.41 17.87 16.97
N GLY A 352 11.48 18.94 17.76
CA GLY A 352 10.44 19.32 18.71
C GLY A 352 9.14 19.70 18.01
N THR A 353 9.22 20.51 16.95
CA THR A 353 8.05 20.83 16.12
C THR A 353 7.52 19.61 15.39
N MET A 354 8.38 18.72 14.87
CA MET A 354 7.94 17.45 14.26
C MET A 354 7.14 16.61 15.26
N ALA A 355 7.60 16.50 16.52
CA ALA A 355 6.94 15.73 17.56
C ALA A 355 5.55 16.30 17.91
N ARG A 356 5.46 17.62 18.10
CA ARG A 356 4.21 18.31 18.37
C ARG A 356 3.21 18.12 17.22
N LEU A 357 3.65 18.34 15.98
CA LEU A 357 2.81 18.16 14.79
C LEU A 357 2.34 16.70 14.66
N LEU A 358 3.18 15.72 14.97
CA LEU A 358 2.81 14.30 14.95
C LEU A 358 1.66 14.01 15.92
N SER A 359 1.71 14.57 17.14
CA SER A 359 0.64 14.44 18.14
C SER A 359 -0.63 15.19 17.70
N ASP A 360 -0.51 16.42 17.15
CA ASP A 360 -1.64 17.18 16.60
C ASP A 360 -2.33 16.40 15.46
N TYR A 361 -1.54 15.74 14.61
CA TYR A 361 -2.05 14.88 13.56
C TYR A 361 -2.84 13.70 14.12
N TRP A 362 -2.35 13.06 15.19
CA TRP A 362 -3.09 11.99 15.85
C TRP A 362 -4.42 12.47 16.43
N GLN A 363 -4.44 13.63 17.09
CA GLN A 363 -5.69 14.22 17.59
C GLN A 363 -6.68 14.52 16.46
N LEU A 364 -6.19 14.99 15.31
CA LEU A 364 -7.03 15.25 14.14
C LEU A 364 -7.59 13.93 13.54
N LYS A 365 -6.78 12.88 13.44
CA LYS A 365 -7.23 11.55 13.00
C LYS A 365 -8.34 10.98 13.88
N LYS A 366 -8.24 11.13 15.20
CA LYS A 366 -9.29 10.69 16.14
C LYS A 366 -10.62 11.42 15.93
N LYS A 367 -10.58 12.71 15.58
CA LYS A 367 -11.79 13.50 15.26
C LYS A 367 -12.42 13.11 13.92
N LEU A 368 -11.60 12.72 12.93
CA LEU A 368 -12.08 12.31 11.61
C LEU A 368 -12.71 10.91 11.63
N ALA A 369 -12.15 10.01 12.43
CA ALA A 369 -12.55 8.62 12.49
C ALA A 369 -12.72 8.15 13.94
N GLU A 370 -13.96 8.15 14.40
CA GLU A 370 -14.32 7.63 15.71
C GLU A 370 -13.91 6.16 15.83
N GLY A 371 -13.37 5.78 16.99
CA GLY A 371 -12.87 4.42 17.25
C GLY A 371 -11.50 4.11 16.63
N SER A 372 -10.77 5.10 16.10
CA SER A 372 -9.38 4.93 15.67
C SER A 372 -8.41 4.67 16.83
N GLU A 373 -8.79 4.99 18.08
CA GLU A 373 -8.04 4.67 19.30
C GLU A 373 -8.84 3.68 20.19
N PRO A 374 -8.69 2.36 20.00
CA PRO A 374 -9.25 1.38 20.90
C PRO A 374 -8.68 1.52 22.32
N PRO A 375 -9.41 1.07 23.38
CA PRO A 375 -8.96 1.18 24.76
C PRO A 375 -7.56 0.63 25.03
N GLU A 376 -7.19 -0.47 24.38
CA GLU A 376 -5.88 -1.11 24.53
C GLU A 376 -4.76 -0.26 23.93
N VAL A 377 -5.01 0.39 22.77
CA VAL A 377 -4.06 1.35 22.17
C VAL A 377 -3.89 2.55 23.11
N GLY A 378 -4.98 3.06 23.67
CA GLY A 378 -4.94 4.13 24.67
C GLY A 378 -4.16 3.76 25.94
N GLN A 379 -4.15 2.47 26.35
CA GLN A 379 -3.31 2.01 27.45
C GLN A 379 -1.82 2.05 27.09
N VAL A 380 -1.45 1.60 25.90
CA VAL A 380 -0.06 1.70 25.41
C VAL A 380 0.39 3.16 25.37
N ILE A 381 -0.43 4.06 24.81
CA ILE A 381 -0.13 5.49 24.73
C ILE A 381 0.11 6.08 26.12
N ARG A 382 -0.81 5.89 27.07
CA ARG A 382 -0.66 6.38 28.44
C ARG A 382 0.59 5.86 29.15
N ALA A 383 1.05 4.66 28.80
CA ALA A 383 2.25 4.10 29.38
C ALA A 383 3.52 4.81 28.91
N ILE A 384 3.57 5.20 27.62
CA ILE A 384 4.79 5.76 27.01
C ILE A 384 4.80 7.29 26.97
N GLU A 385 3.64 7.94 27.09
CA GLU A 385 3.47 9.39 26.97
C GLU A 385 4.46 10.20 27.81
N PRO A 386 4.79 9.82 29.07
CA PRO A 386 5.80 10.55 29.87
C PRO A 386 7.20 10.50 29.30
N LEU A 387 7.50 9.56 28.41
CA LEU A 387 8.81 9.37 27.78
C LEU A 387 8.91 10.01 26.39
N CYS A 388 7.83 10.61 25.90
CA CYS A 388 7.69 11.04 24.50
C CYS A 388 7.49 12.55 24.37
N LEU A 389 8.09 13.16 23.36
CA LEU A 389 7.78 14.51 22.88
C LEU A 389 6.51 14.53 22.01
N GLY A 390 6.23 13.42 21.34
CA GLY A 390 5.06 13.27 20.49
C GLY A 390 4.91 11.85 19.96
N TYR A 391 3.69 11.52 19.51
CA TYR A 391 3.36 10.18 19.02
C TYR A 391 2.16 10.20 18.07
N SER A 392 2.03 9.16 17.24
CA SER A 392 0.86 8.91 16.40
C SER A 392 0.70 7.42 16.08
N LEU A 393 -0.53 6.95 16.04
CA LEU A 393 -0.82 5.63 15.46
C LEU A 393 -0.73 5.71 13.93
N LEU A 394 -0.02 4.76 13.34
CA LEU A 394 0.26 4.75 11.90
C LEU A 394 -0.90 4.17 11.08
N GLY A 395 -0.99 4.55 9.82
CA GLY A 395 -2.05 4.15 8.91
C GLY A 395 -3.42 4.73 9.28
N ALA A 396 -4.49 3.99 9.05
CA ALA A 396 -5.86 4.46 9.29
C ALA A 396 -6.26 4.48 10.79
N GLY A 397 -5.44 3.92 11.68
CA GLY A 397 -5.75 3.79 13.10
C GLY A 397 -6.40 2.44 13.46
N GLY A 398 -6.83 2.30 14.70
CA GLY A 398 -7.50 1.11 15.21
C GLY A 398 -6.59 -0.02 15.69
N GLY A 399 -5.26 0.11 15.55
CA GLY A 399 -4.24 -0.88 15.92
C GLY A 399 -3.01 -0.80 15.03
N GLY A 400 -2.15 -1.80 15.05
CA GLY A 400 -0.89 -1.83 14.32
C GLY A 400 0.24 -1.15 15.08
N PHE A 401 1.07 -0.39 14.38
CA PHE A 401 2.20 0.31 14.97
C PHE A 401 1.87 1.75 15.36
N LEU A 402 2.38 2.13 16.52
CA LEU A 402 2.52 3.50 17.00
C LEU A 402 3.95 3.96 16.72
N VAL A 403 4.14 5.15 16.20
CA VAL A 403 5.43 5.84 16.18
C VAL A 403 5.49 6.83 17.33
N ALA A 404 6.59 6.86 18.06
CA ALA A 404 6.86 7.83 19.08
C ALA A 404 8.18 8.56 18.81
N ILE A 405 8.23 9.86 19.07
CA ILE A 405 9.45 10.67 19.15
C ILE A 405 9.75 10.88 20.63
N THR A 406 10.82 10.30 21.09
CA THR A 406 11.16 10.23 22.53
C THR A 406 11.83 11.51 23.02
N ALA A 407 11.65 11.84 24.31
CA ALA A 407 12.29 12.98 24.94
C ALA A 407 13.81 12.81 25.09
N SER A 408 14.25 11.57 25.33
CA SER A 408 15.68 11.23 25.41
C SER A 408 16.08 10.34 24.22
N PRO A 409 17.30 10.46 23.69
CA PRO A 409 17.78 9.57 22.64
C PRO A 409 17.87 8.13 23.16
N ASP A 410 17.79 7.17 22.25
CA ASP A 410 17.95 5.72 22.50
C ASP A 410 16.98 5.14 23.56
N ALA A 411 15.82 5.77 23.75
CA ALA A 411 14.85 5.43 24.81
C ALA A 411 14.07 4.14 24.55
N HIS A 412 14.37 3.36 23.49
CA HIS A 412 13.64 2.12 23.16
C HIS A 412 13.66 1.09 24.31
N LEU A 413 14.78 0.97 25.06
CA LEU A 413 14.86 0.09 26.23
C LEU A 413 14.00 0.59 27.40
N ALA A 414 13.97 1.90 27.63
CA ALA A 414 13.11 2.50 28.67
C ALA A 414 11.63 2.28 28.37
N ILE A 415 11.23 2.48 27.11
CA ILE A 415 9.86 2.20 26.65
C ILE A 415 9.55 0.70 26.81
N MET A 416 10.45 -0.17 26.40
CA MET A 416 10.26 -1.63 26.54
C MET A 416 10.13 -2.02 28.01
N HIS A 417 10.93 -1.47 28.90
CA HIS A 417 10.84 -1.71 30.34
C HIS A 417 9.49 -1.25 30.90
N GLU A 418 9.05 -0.02 30.56
CA GLU A 418 7.79 0.53 31.01
C GLU A 418 6.59 -0.31 30.56
N LEU A 419 6.57 -0.73 29.29
CA LEU A 419 5.53 -1.59 28.73
C LEU A 419 5.55 -3.00 29.33
N THR A 420 6.74 -3.54 29.67
CA THR A 420 6.89 -4.86 30.30
C THR A 420 6.46 -4.83 31.78
N ALA A 421 6.83 -3.81 32.53
CA ALA A 421 6.43 -3.64 33.91
C ALA A 421 4.89 -3.58 34.06
N LYS A 422 4.21 -2.98 33.08
CA LYS A 422 2.73 -2.91 33.04
C LYS A 422 2.07 -4.15 32.40
N ARG A 423 2.85 -5.09 31.81
CA ARG A 423 2.35 -6.34 31.20
C ARG A 423 1.66 -7.28 32.17
N GLN A 424 1.94 -7.22 33.47
CA GLN A 424 1.27 -8.06 34.45
C GLN A 424 -0.25 -7.88 34.46
N ASN A 425 -0.78 -6.88 33.74
CA ASN A 425 -2.19 -6.51 33.69
C ASN A 425 -2.83 -6.39 32.31
N GLN A 426 -2.46 -7.12 31.24
CA GLN A 426 -3.27 -7.18 29.98
C GLN A 426 -2.64 -6.74 28.64
N LEU A 427 -1.38 -6.35 28.50
CA LEU A 427 -0.78 -5.94 27.22
C LEU A 427 -0.09 -7.11 26.48
N GLY A 428 -0.84 -8.16 26.09
CA GLY A 428 -0.30 -9.26 25.28
C GLY A 428 0.08 -8.83 23.87
N GLY A 429 1.24 -9.28 23.37
CA GLY A 429 1.67 -9.09 21.97
C GLY A 429 2.31 -7.74 21.63
N VAL A 430 2.51 -6.82 22.59
CA VAL A 430 3.22 -5.56 22.38
C VAL A 430 4.70 -5.81 22.18
N SER A 431 5.31 -5.13 21.20
CA SER A 431 6.77 -5.15 20.95
C SER A 431 7.29 -3.77 20.57
N VAL A 432 8.57 -3.52 20.85
CA VAL A 432 9.26 -2.25 20.58
C VAL A 432 10.37 -2.51 19.58
N HIS A 433 10.48 -1.65 18.58
CA HIS A 433 11.36 -1.81 17.45
C HIS A 433 12.16 -0.54 17.18
N ARG A 434 13.40 -0.70 16.73
CA ARG A 434 14.24 0.41 16.29
C ARG A 434 13.86 0.85 14.89
N VAL A 435 14.05 2.14 14.63
CA VAL A 435 13.85 2.77 13.34
C VAL A 435 15.21 3.13 12.76
N THR A 436 15.48 2.70 11.54
CA THR A 436 16.61 3.20 10.73
C THR A 436 16.02 3.76 9.44
N MET A 437 16.46 4.93 9.00
CA MET A 437 15.99 5.52 7.75
C MET A 437 16.55 4.75 6.56
N ASP A 438 15.69 4.31 5.65
CA ASP A 438 16.12 3.77 4.37
C ASP A 438 16.23 4.91 3.35
N THR A 439 17.42 5.16 2.83
CA THR A 439 17.68 6.24 1.86
C THR A 439 17.50 5.82 0.41
N ARG A 440 17.29 4.54 0.12
CA ARG A 440 17.26 3.96 -1.23
C ARG A 440 15.84 3.71 -1.76
N GLY A 441 14.92 3.29 -0.90
CA GLY A 441 13.58 2.84 -1.29
C GLY A 441 13.61 1.43 -1.87
N ILE A 442 12.72 1.17 -2.84
CA ILE A 442 12.68 -0.15 -3.49
C ILE A 442 14.00 -0.48 -4.20
N LEU A 443 14.49 -1.68 -3.94
CA LEU A 443 15.67 -2.26 -4.61
C LEU A 443 15.22 -3.47 -5.41
N VAL A 444 15.60 -3.54 -6.68
CA VAL A 444 15.33 -4.68 -7.54
C VAL A 444 16.64 -5.25 -8.06
N TYR A 445 16.76 -6.56 -8.02
CA TYR A 445 17.93 -7.32 -8.45
C TYR A 445 17.52 -8.41 -9.44
N ARG A 446 18.35 -8.62 -10.44
CA ARG A 446 18.28 -9.76 -11.36
C ARG A 446 19.65 -10.41 -11.40
N ASP A 447 19.74 -11.69 -11.08
CA ASP A 447 21.01 -12.43 -11.03
C ASP A 447 22.07 -11.65 -10.22
N SER A 448 21.70 -11.21 -9.00
CA SER A 448 22.52 -10.40 -8.10
C SER A 448 22.94 -9.02 -8.62
N ALA A 449 22.57 -8.65 -9.85
CA ALA A 449 22.81 -7.31 -10.39
C ALA A 449 21.63 -6.37 -10.09
N SER A 450 21.93 -5.15 -9.64
CA SER A 450 20.90 -4.12 -9.40
C SER A 450 20.24 -3.68 -10.69
N VAL A 451 18.92 -3.65 -10.71
CA VAL A 451 18.11 -3.12 -11.81
C VAL A 451 17.77 -1.66 -11.52
N ARG A 452 18.07 -0.75 -12.44
CA ARG A 452 17.65 0.66 -12.32
C ARG A 452 16.14 0.78 -12.58
N ILE A 453 15.43 1.43 -11.66
CA ILE A 453 14.02 1.76 -11.73
C ILE A 453 13.84 3.28 -11.70
#